data_5df29466b02c021c7803e2c80ace3498
#
_entry.id   5df29466b02c021c7803e2c80ace3498
#
_cell.length_a   1.000
_cell.length_b   1.000
_cell.length_c   1.000
_cell.angle_alpha   90.00
_cell.angle_beta   90.00
_cell.angle_gamma   90.00
#
_symmetry.space_group_name_H-M   'P 1'
#
loop_
_entity.id
_entity.type
_entity.pdbx_description
1 polymer ?
#
loop_
_entity_poly.entity_id
_entity_poly.type
_entity_poly.pdbx_seq_one_letter_code
_entity_poly.pdbx_strand_id
1 'polypeptide(L)'
;MDIRSQVIDEVLQVLGGIAQDVLRRVEDAITICLNRYELQERCTELTETTGGRDYLSMYLATLRMEGKAESTLDQYGRHIRMLLMFLGKSEGEITLYDLRYYLACYKRVRKVANNTLDNVRRYIRAYFKWLAVEGHIQRDPAAALKMIHAPKKVKRDLSAVELERIRNACKTRRDIALVEFLYATGARVSEVVALNMTDVDFERLEVRVLGKGNKERIVYMTERCAMYLREYLRSRSDAGESLFASMRAAKRLQKAGIERVIRNLGRRAGVSNVHPHRYRRTMATHLINRGCNIQDVQQLLGHESISTTQIYYVYSRSTVKAAYQKYAA
;
A
#
# COMPACT_ATOMS: atom_id res chain seq x y z
N MET A 1 -12.69 29.33 25.92
CA MET A 1 -11.21 29.13 25.91
C MET A 1 -10.83 28.93 24.45
N ASP A 2 -9.82 29.59 23.96
CA ASP A 2 -9.42 29.44 22.55
C ASP A 2 -8.85 28.04 22.33
N ILE A 3 -9.25 27.34 21.25
CA ILE A 3 -8.80 25.99 20.90
C ILE A 3 -7.27 25.90 20.89
N ARG A 4 -6.59 26.99 20.53
CA ARG A 4 -5.12 27.07 20.54
C ARG A 4 -4.56 26.94 21.95
N SER A 5 -5.16 27.64 22.91
CA SER A 5 -4.76 27.55 24.33
C SER A 5 -4.95 26.15 24.88
N GLN A 6 -6.05 25.48 24.52
CA GLN A 6 -6.30 24.09 24.94
C GLN A 6 -5.24 23.12 24.40
N VAL A 7 -4.90 23.22 23.12
CA VAL A 7 -3.86 22.37 22.49
C VAL A 7 -2.50 22.63 23.13
N ILE A 8 -2.17 23.88 23.43
CA ILE A 8 -0.92 24.24 24.10
C ILE A 8 -0.87 23.61 25.50
N ASP A 9 -1.94 23.77 26.29
CA ASP A 9 -2.03 23.24 27.64
C ASP A 9 -1.94 21.70 27.67
N GLU A 10 -2.61 20.99 26.76
CA GLU A 10 -2.50 19.53 26.64
C GLU A 10 -1.09 19.08 26.32
N VAL A 11 -0.38 19.76 25.40
CA VAL A 11 1.00 19.43 25.07
C VAL A 11 1.94 19.72 26.25
N LEU A 12 1.75 20.82 26.96
CA LEU A 12 2.55 21.15 28.13
C LEU A 12 2.34 20.19 29.29
N GLN A 13 1.10 19.67 29.49
CA GLN A 13 0.79 18.64 30.48
C GLN A 13 1.53 17.33 30.22
N VAL A 14 1.64 16.90 28.95
CA VAL A 14 2.38 15.69 28.56
C VAL A 14 3.89 15.84 28.79
N LEU A 15 4.38 17.08 28.75
CA LEU A 15 5.80 17.41 28.96
C LEU A 15 6.15 17.65 30.44
N GLY A 16 5.28 17.26 31.39
CA GLY A 16 5.50 17.38 32.83
C GLY A 16 6.85 16.78 33.28
N GLY A 17 7.63 17.55 34.03
CA GLY A 17 8.96 17.15 34.53
C GLY A 17 10.15 17.74 33.76
N ILE A 18 9.92 18.58 32.76
CA ILE A 18 10.95 19.31 32.01
C ILE A 18 11.21 20.68 32.66
N ALA A 19 12.45 21.16 32.56
CA ALA A 19 12.84 22.47 33.10
C ALA A 19 12.00 23.62 32.52
N GLN A 20 11.62 24.59 33.34
CA GLN A 20 10.68 25.67 32.99
C GLN A 20 11.14 26.54 31.80
N ASP A 21 12.43 26.71 31.60
CA ASP A 21 12.98 27.45 30.47
C ASP A 21 12.76 26.73 29.13
N VAL A 22 12.81 25.39 29.14
CA VAL A 22 12.53 24.57 27.97
C VAL A 22 11.02 24.57 27.67
N LEU A 23 10.18 24.47 28.70
CA LEU A 23 8.72 24.55 28.52
C LEU A 23 8.27 25.87 27.87
N ARG A 24 8.80 27.02 28.31
CA ARG A 24 8.53 28.32 27.68
C ARG A 24 8.93 28.35 26.20
N ARG A 25 10.09 27.83 25.86
CA ARG A 25 10.54 27.78 24.46
C ARG A 25 9.67 26.87 23.59
N VAL A 26 9.16 25.78 24.16
CA VAL A 26 8.20 24.87 23.49
C VAL A 26 6.85 25.57 23.30
N GLU A 27 6.35 26.26 24.31
CA GLU A 27 5.12 27.04 24.26
C GLU A 27 5.17 28.14 23.17
N ASP A 28 6.26 28.92 23.14
CA ASP A 28 6.49 29.95 22.12
C ASP A 28 6.54 29.34 20.72
N ALA A 29 7.25 28.22 20.55
CA ALA A 29 7.37 27.55 19.26
C ALA A 29 6.02 27.00 18.77
N ILE A 30 5.22 26.39 19.65
CA ILE A 30 3.89 25.89 19.33
C ILE A 30 2.96 27.07 18.98
N THR A 31 2.99 28.15 19.76
CA THR A 31 2.17 29.34 19.51
C THR A 31 2.48 29.92 18.13
N ILE A 32 3.75 30.09 17.77
CA ILE A 32 4.17 30.56 16.45
C ILE A 32 3.72 29.62 15.33
N CYS A 33 3.83 28.33 15.54
CA CYS A 33 3.39 27.33 14.57
C CYS A 33 1.86 27.35 14.39
N LEU A 34 1.09 27.37 15.48
CA LEU A 34 -0.37 27.33 15.44
C LEU A 34 -0.98 28.62 14.89
N ASN A 35 -0.28 29.79 15.01
CA ASN A 35 -0.74 31.04 14.42
C ASN A 35 -0.82 31.03 12.89
N ARG A 36 -0.20 30.04 12.23
CA ARG A 36 -0.27 29.85 10.77
C ARG A 36 -1.45 28.96 10.33
N TYR A 37 -2.23 28.44 11.26
CA TYR A 37 -3.31 27.50 10.99
C TYR A 37 -4.61 27.95 11.64
N GLU A 38 -5.71 27.71 10.98
CA GLU A 38 -7.05 27.81 11.55
C GLU A 38 -7.38 26.45 12.18
N LEU A 39 -7.49 26.40 13.51
CA LEU A 39 -7.77 25.17 14.25
C LEU A 39 -9.28 25.03 14.41
N GLN A 40 -9.83 23.88 14.02
CA GLN A 40 -11.21 23.50 14.28
C GLN A 40 -11.25 22.22 15.10
N GLU A 41 -12.07 22.23 16.14
CA GLU A 41 -12.31 21.05 16.96
C GLU A 41 -13.01 19.96 16.16
N ARG A 42 -12.52 18.73 16.25
CA ARG A 42 -13.13 17.60 15.58
C ARG A 42 -14.37 17.19 16.39
N CYS A 43 -15.55 17.58 15.95
CA CYS A 43 -16.80 17.08 16.53
C CYS A 43 -16.83 15.54 16.45
N THR A 44 -16.78 14.90 17.60
CA THR A 44 -16.95 13.44 17.76
C THR A 44 -18.40 13.06 18.02
N GLU A 45 -19.28 14.03 18.28
CA GLU A 45 -20.70 13.80 18.45
C GLU A 45 -21.49 14.13 17.18
N LEU A 46 -22.59 13.39 16.95
CA LEU A 46 -23.58 13.65 15.91
C LEU A 46 -24.38 14.93 16.25
N THR A 47 -23.71 16.07 16.31
CA THR A 47 -24.37 17.37 16.44
C THR A 47 -24.64 17.88 15.03
N GLU A 48 -25.88 18.28 14.77
CA GLU A 48 -26.26 19.04 13.58
C GLU A 48 -25.47 20.35 13.55
N THR A 49 -24.37 20.34 12.80
CA THR A 49 -23.58 21.56 12.58
C THR A 49 -24.35 22.47 11.63
N THR A 50 -24.82 23.58 12.17
CA THR A 50 -25.27 24.78 11.42
C THR A 50 -24.06 25.47 10.77
N GLY A 51 -23.44 24.79 9.83
CA GLY A 51 -22.35 25.34 9.01
C GLY A 51 -21.98 24.35 7.95
N GLY A 52 -22.14 24.68 6.70
CA GLY A 52 -21.92 23.99 5.43
C GLY A 52 -21.81 22.46 5.50
N ARG A 53 -22.66 21.74 4.80
CA ARG A 53 -22.66 20.27 4.78
C ARG A 53 -21.27 19.75 4.40
N ASP A 54 -20.61 18.98 5.27
CA ASP A 54 -19.34 18.31 4.96
C ASP A 54 -19.61 17.11 4.04
N TYR A 55 -19.76 17.39 2.76
CA TYR A 55 -19.99 16.38 1.75
C TYR A 55 -18.87 15.33 1.68
N LEU A 56 -17.64 15.69 2.03
CA LEU A 56 -16.54 14.73 2.04
C LEU A 56 -16.71 13.69 3.13
N SER A 57 -17.10 14.09 4.33
CA SER A 57 -17.39 13.13 5.42
C SER A 57 -18.57 12.23 5.09
N MET A 58 -19.64 12.77 4.49
CA MET A 58 -20.79 12.00 4.01
C MET A 58 -20.36 10.98 2.95
N TYR A 59 -19.57 11.39 1.97
CA TYR A 59 -19.04 10.49 0.94
C TYR A 59 -18.21 9.35 1.52
N LEU A 60 -17.30 9.67 2.45
CA LEU A 60 -16.49 8.64 3.11
C LEU A 60 -17.33 7.67 3.94
N ALA A 61 -18.39 8.16 4.61
CA ALA A 61 -19.34 7.31 5.31
C ALA A 61 -20.09 6.38 4.34
N THR A 62 -20.56 6.88 3.21
CA THR A 62 -21.18 6.08 2.16
C THR A 62 -20.24 4.97 1.66
N LEU A 63 -19.00 5.32 1.34
CA LEU A 63 -18.00 4.32 0.91
C LEU A 63 -17.70 3.28 1.99
N ARG A 64 -17.76 3.65 3.28
CA ARG A 64 -17.58 2.72 4.41
C ARG A 64 -18.76 1.76 4.49
N MET A 65 -19.99 2.24 4.33
CA MET A 65 -21.18 1.39 4.26
C MET A 65 -21.16 0.44 3.06
N GLU A 66 -20.57 0.86 1.93
CA GLU A 66 -20.32 0.00 0.75
C GLU A 66 -19.21 -1.05 1.00
N GLY A 67 -18.61 -1.11 2.18
CA GLY A 67 -17.56 -2.08 2.51
C GLY A 67 -16.19 -1.78 1.93
N LYS A 68 -15.87 -0.52 1.59
CA LYS A 68 -14.51 -0.13 1.19
C LYS A 68 -13.55 -0.21 2.38
N ALA A 69 -12.33 -0.70 2.12
CA ALA A 69 -11.30 -0.79 3.15
C ALA A 69 -10.87 0.61 3.63
N GLU A 70 -10.57 0.76 4.92
CA GLU A 70 -10.14 2.03 5.54
C GLU A 70 -8.97 2.69 4.81
N SER A 71 -7.98 1.90 4.37
CA SER A 71 -6.86 2.42 3.59
C SER A 71 -7.27 3.02 2.24
N THR A 72 -8.42 2.58 1.68
CA THR A 72 -9.01 3.15 0.46
C THR A 72 -9.71 4.46 0.81
N LEU A 73 -10.46 4.50 1.92
CA LEU A 73 -11.12 5.72 2.41
C LEU A 73 -10.08 6.81 2.68
N ASP A 74 -8.96 6.48 3.32
CA ASP A 74 -7.85 7.40 3.55
C ASP A 74 -7.30 8.01 2.25
N GLN A 75 -7.18 7.19 1.19
CA GLN A 75 -6.71 7.68 -0.12
C GLN A 75 -7.73 8.67 -0.71
N TYR A 76 -9.01 8.32 -0.73
CA TYR A 76 -10.06 9.22 -1.21
C TYR A 76 -10.10 10.51 -0.40
N GLY A 77 -10.21 10.41 0.92
CA GLY A 77 -10.28 11.56 1.82
C GLY A 77 -9.10 12.49 1.66
N ARG A 78 -7.88 11.95 1.64
CA ARG A 78 -6.66 12.74 1.47
C ARG A 78 -6.63 13.49 0.14
N HIS A 79 -6.94 12.83 -0.98
CA HIS A 79 -6.84 13.47 -2.29
C HIS A 79 -7.97 14.47 -2.55
N ILE A 80 -9.18 14.21 -2.08
CA ILE A 80 -10.30 15.15 -2.20
C ILE A 80 -10.08 16.36 -1.29
N ARG A 81 -9.67 16.14 -0.03
CA ARG A 81 -9.35 17.26 0.88
C ARG A 81 -8.26 18.17 0.30
N MET A 82 -7.20 17.60 -0.30
CA MET A 82 -6.16 18.37 -0.96
C MET A 82 -6.69 19.18 -2.16
N LEU A 83 -7.63 18.64 -2.94
CA LEU A 83 -8.27 19.34 -4.03
C LEU A 83 -9.08 20.54 -3.52
N LEU A 84 -9.97 20.30 -2.55
CA LEU A 84 -10.85 21.34 -2.00
C LEU A 84 -10.04 22.46 -1.35
N MET A 85 -9.02 22.12 -0.56
CA MET A 85 -8.10 23.11 0.03
C MET A 85 -7.34 23.92 -1.03
N PHE A 86 -6.93 23.28 -2.14
CA PHE A 86 -6.22 23.99 -3.20
C PHE A 86 -7.11 24.97 -3.97
N LEU A 87 -8.36 24.59 -4.21
CA LEU A 87 -9.29 25.41 -4.98
C LEU A 87 -9.95 26.51 -4.13
N GLY A 88 -10.18 26.28 -2.83
CA GLY A 88 -10.85 27.23 -1.93
C GLY A 88 -12.27 27.59 -2.37
N LYS A 89 -12.93 26.69 -3.12
CA LYS A 89 -14.29 26.86 -3.67
C LYS A 89 -15.22 25.82 -3.08
N SER A 90 -16.51 26.15 -2.98
CA SER A 90 -17.54 25.15 -2.71
C SER A 90 -17.66 24.17 -3.87
N GLU A 91 -18.08 22.93 -3.59
CA GLU A 91 -18.17 21.87 -4.58
C GLU A 91 -19.07 22.23 -5.77
N GLY A 92 -20.14 22.97 -5.53
CA GLY A 92 -21.06 23.44 -6.56
C GLY A 92 -20.48 24.47 -7.53
N GLU A 93 -19.44 25.19 -7.11
CA GLU A 93 -18.76 26.22 -7.91
C GLU A 93 -17.56 25.68 -8.70
N ILE A 94 -17.13 24.45 -8.40
CA ILE A 94 -15.98 23.84 -9.05
C ILE A 94 -16.32 23.48 -10.49
N THR A 95 -15.51 24.00 -11.41
CA THR A 95 -15.66 23.77 -12.85
C THR A 95 -14.68 22.72 -13.38
N LEU A 96 -14.94 22.21 -14.59
CA LEU A 96 -14.00 21.34 -15.29
C LEU A 96 -12.61 22.01 -15.48
N TYR A 97 -12.58 23.33 -15.66
CA TYR A 97 -11.34 24.09 -15.78
C TYR A 97 -10.53 24.03 -14.49
N ASP A 98 -11.17 24.24 -13.34
CA ASP A 98 -10.52 24.16 -12.03
C ASP A 98 -9.89 22.80 -11.78
N LEU A 99 -10.62 21.71 -12.12
CA LEU A 99 -10.12 20.34 -11.97
C LEU A 99 -8.92 20.05 -12.87
N ARG A 100 -8.95 20.54 -14.12
CA ARG A 100 -7.81 20.41 -15.05
C ARG A 100 -6.61 21.21 -14.56
N TYR A 101 -6.84 22.42 -14.09
CA TYR A 101 -5.80 23.27 -13.52
C TYR A 101 -5.15 22.63 -12.30
N TYR A 102 -5.95 22.11 -11.36
CA TYR A 102 -5.44 21.37 -10.21
C TYR A 102 -4.57 20.18 -10.62
N LEU A 103 -5.03 19.33 -11.55
CA LEU A 103 -4.27 18.18 -12.01
C LEU A 103 -2.95 18.57 -12.68
N ALA A 104 -2.93 19.66 -13.45
CA ALA A 104 -1.72 20.21 -14.06
C ALA A 104 -0.72 20.72 -13.00
N CYS A 105 -1.19 21.49 -12.02
CA CYS A 105 -0.40 21.96 -10.89
C CYS A 105 0.11 20.80 -10.03
N TYR A 106 -0.75 19.81 -9.71
CA TYR A 106 -0.38 18.61 -8.96
C TYR A 106 0.77 17.87 -9.63
N LYS A 107 0.68 17.66 -10.96
CA LYS A 107 1.73 17.00 -11.74
C LYS A 107 3.04 17.79 -11.70
N ARG A 108 2.97 19.11 -11.90
CA ARG A 108 4.15 20.01 -11.97
C ARG A 108 4.89 20.06 -10.63
N VAL A 109 4.14 20.30 -9.54
CA VAL A 109 4.73 20.51 -8.21
C VAL A 109 5.25 19.19 -7.63
N ARG A 110 4.48 18.11 -7.74
CA ARG A 110 4.85 16.81 -7.14
C ARG A 110 5.65 15.91 -8.06
N LYS A 111 5.86 16.29 -9.31
CA LYS A 111 6.61 15.53 -10.33
C LYS A 111 6.18 14.06 -10.42
N VAL A 112 4.87 13.79 -10.28
CA VAL A 112 4.34 12.42 -10.24
C VAL A 112 4.23 11.81 -11.63
N ALA A 113 4.31 10.46 -11.67
CA ALA A 113 4.06 9.70 -12.90
C ALA A 113 2.58 9.77 -13.32
N ASN A 114 2.32 9.59 -14.63
CA ASN A 114 0.96 9.62 -15.18
C ASN A 114 0.01 8.63 -14.50
N ASN A 115 0.47 7.42 -14.12
CA ASN A 115 -0.36 6.46 -13.36
C ASN A 115 -0.83 7.02 -12.02
N THR A 116 0.04 7.74 -11.30
CA THR A 116 -0.32 8.38 -10.02
C THR A 116 -1.31 9.50 -10.26
N LEU A 117 -1.10 10.30 -11.31
CA LEU A 117 -2.00 11.37 -11.68
C LEU A 117 -3.38 10.84 -12.10
N ASP A 118 -3.44 9.72 -12.85
CA ASP A 118 -4.70 9.07 -13.21
C ASP A 118 -5.46 8.53 -12.00
N ASN A 119 -4.76 8.01 -10.98
CA ASN A 119 -5.41 7.62 -9.73
C ASN A 119 -6.06 8.84 -9.04
N VAL A 120 -5.37 9.98 -8.97
CA VAL A 120 -5.95 11.22 -8.42
C VAL A 120 -7.19 11.64 -9.21
N ARG A 121 -7.12 11.64 -10.55
CA ARG A 121 -8.27 11.89 -11.42
C ARG A 121 -9.44 10.94 -11.11
N ARG A 122 -9.18 9.65 -10.89
CA ARG A 122 -10.22 8.65 -10.55
C ARG A 122 -10.89 8.95 -9.23
N TYR A 123 -10.15 9.38 -8.20
CA TYR A 123 -10.74 9.80 -6.93
C TYR A 123 -11.64 11.03 -7.11
N ILE A 124 -11.17 12.03 -7.85
CA ILE A 124 -11.95 13.24 -8.15
C ILE A 124 -13.24 12.88 -8.89
N ARG A 125 -13.17 12.07 -9.96
CA ARG A 125 -14.35 11.64 -10.70
C ARG A 125 -15.36 10.87 -9.86
N ALA A 126 -14.88 10.00 -8.98
CA ALA A 126 -15.77 9.22 -8.13
C ALA A 126 -16.51 10.12 -7.12
N TYR A 127 -15.84 11.11 -6.55
CA TYR A 127 -16.43 12.08 -5.63
C TYR A 127 -17.49 12.96 -6.30
N PHE A 128 -17.14 13.62 -7.40
CA PHE A 128 -18.08 14.50 -8.08
C PHE A 128 -19.27 13.74 -8.74
N LYS A 129 -19.03 12.51 -9.20
CA LYS A 129 -20.11 11.65 -9.64
C LYS A 129 -21.08 11.35 -8.50
N TRP A 130 -20.57 11.03 -7.31
CA TRP A 130 -21.40 10.79 -6.13
C TRP A 130 -22.19 12.04 -5.75
N LEU A 131 -21.55 13.21 -5.68
CA LEU A 131 -22.23 14.48 -5.40
C LEU A 131 -23.40 14.76 -6.38
N ALA A 132 -23.21 14.49 -7.66
CA ALA A 132 -24.24 14.69 -8.67
C ALA A 132 -25.38 13.67 -8.55
N VAL A 133 -25.06 12.39 -8.23
CA VAL A 133 -26.07 11.33 -8.04
C VAL A 133 -26.92 11.60 -6.80
N GLU A 134 -26.31 12.07 -5.71
CA GLU A 134 -27.01 12.43 -4.47
C GLU A 134 -27.73 13.79 -4.56
N GLY A 135 -27.61 14.49 -5.70
CA GLY A 135 -28.28 15.77 -5.90
C GLY A 135 -27.66 16.97 -5.17
N HIS A 136 -26.43 16.81 -4.65
CA HIS A 136 -25.71 17.87 -3.95
C HIS A 136 -25.16 18.94 -4.92
N ILE A 137 -24.92 18.56 -6.18
CA ILE A 137 -24.55 19.46 -7.28
C ILE A 137 -25.42 19.18 -8.51
N GLN A 138 -25.68 20.21 -9.32
CA GLN A 138 -26.54 20.07 -10.51
C GLN A 138 -25.89 19.30 -11.66
N ARG A 139 -24.56 19.40 -11.80
CA ARG A 139 -23.78 18.77 -12.87
C ARG A 139 -22.46 18.24 -12.34
N ASP A 140 -22.03 17.08 -12.83
CA ASP A 140 -20.71 16.52 -12.55
C ASP A 140 -19.61 17.26 -13.38
N PRO A 141 -18.79 18.15 -12.78
CA PRO A 141 -17.73 18.84 -13.50
C PRO A 141 -16.59 17.89 -13.91
N ALA A 142 -16.50 16.72 -13.28
CA ALA A 142 -15.43 15.75 -13.54
C ALA A 142 -15.80 14.74 -14.64
N ALA A 143 -17.05 14.74 -15.14
CA ALA A 143 -17.51 13.78 -16.16
C ALA A 143 -16.64 13.80 -17.43
N ALA A 144 -16.21 15.00 -17.88
CA ALA A 144 -15.38 15.18 -19.06
C ALA A 144 -13.87 15.02 -18.82
N LEU A 145 -13.42 14.62 -17.61
CA LEU A 145 -12.01 14.32 -17.34
C LEU A 145 -11.62 12.99 -17.99
N LYS A 146 -10.87 13.06 -19.09
CA LYS A 146 -10.39 11.88 -19.82
C LYS A 146 -9.30 11.14 -19.04
N MET A 147 -9.17 9.83 -19.29
CA MET A 147 -8.11 9.01 -18.73
C MET A 147 -6.72 9.54 -19.13
N ILE A 148 -5.82 9.54 -18.15
CA ILE A 148 -4.43 9.98 -18.37
C ILE A 148 -3.61 8.74 -18.72
N HIS A 149 -3.26 8.63 -19.99
CA HIS A 149 -2.46 7.52 -20.46
C HIS A 149 -1.03 7.56 -19.90
N ALA A 150 -0.58 6.41 -19.43
CA ALA A 150 0.80 6.22 -19.03
C ALA A 150 1.41 5.10 -19.88
N PRO A 151 2.65 5.26 -20.35
CA PRO A 151 3.32 4.18 -21.06
C PRO A 151 3.43 2.95 -20.17
N LYS A 152 3.05 1.79 -20.71
CA LYS A 152 3.20 0.51 -20.00
C LYS A 152 4.69 0.21 -19.86
N LYS A 153 5.25 0.46 -18.68
CA LYS A 153 6.62 0.03 -18.37
C LYS A 153 6.60 -1.46 -18.04
N VAL A 154 7.34 -2.24 -18.80
CA VAL A 154 7.59 -3.65 -18.47
C VAL A 154 8.41 -3.67 -17.18
N LYS A 155 7.78 -4.15 -16.11
CA LYS A 155 8.46 -4.30 -14.83
C LYS A 155 9.22 -5.63 -14.86
N ARG A 156 10.54 -5.60 -14.80
CA ARG A 156 11.38 -6.81 -14.80
C ARG A 156 11.23 -7.59 -13.49
N ASP A 157 11.21 -8.92 -13.62
CA ASP A 157 11.37 -9.87 -12.52
C ASP A 157 12.83 -9.92 -12.03
N LEU A 158 13.11 -10.71 -11.01
CA LEU A 158 14.48 -11.01 -10.57
C LEU A 158 15.04 -12.13 -11.44
N SER A 159 16.20 -11.92 -12.03
CA SER A 159 16.93 -13.03 -12.65
C SER A 159 17.44 -14.02 -11.60
N ALA A 160 17.78 -15.24 -12.01
CA ALA A 160 18.36 -16.23 -11.11
C ALA A 160 19.64 -15.69 -10.43
N VAL A 161 20.49 -15.00 -11.18
CA VAL A 161 21.73 -14.38 -10.66
C VAL A 161 21.43 -13.28 -9.65
N GLU A 162 20.44 -12.40 -9.92
CA GLU A 162 20.03 -11.38 -8.97
C GLU A 162 19.49 -11.99 -7.68
N LEU A 163 18.71 -13.06 -7.79
CA LEU A 163 18.14 -13.76 -6.63
C LEU A 163 19.25 -14.37 -5.76
N GLU A 164 20.26 -15.02 -6.36
CA GLU A 164 21.42 -15.55 -5.62
C GLU A 164 22.26 -14.43 -4.97
N ARG A 165 22.48 -13.32 -5.65
CA ARG A 165 23.16 -12.15 -5.04
C ARG A 165 22.42 -11.65 -3.80
N ILE A 166 21.08 -11.60 -3.85
CA ILE A 166 20.27 -11.18 -2.70
C ILE A 166 20.36 -12.20 -1.57
N ARG A 167 20.33 -13.50 -1.86
CA ARG A 167 20.53 -14.57 -0.89
C ARG A 167 21.87 -14.44 -0.17
N ASN A 168 22.94 -14.24 -0.92
CA ASN A 168 24.30 -14.06 -0.39
C ASN A 168 24.47 -12.76 0.42
N ALA A 169 23.63 -11.75 0.16
CA ALA A 169 23.62 -10.51 0.93
C ALA A 169 22.88 -10.61 2.28
N CYS A 170 22.17 -11.73 2.53
CA CYS A 170 21.47 -11.98 3.80
C CYS A 170 22.49 -12.25 4.92
N LYS A 171 22.44 -11.45 5.99
CA LYS A 171 23.34 -11.60 7.15
C LYS A 171 22.71 -12.30 8.34
N THR A 172 21.37 -12.43 8.34
CA THR A 172 20.63 -13.03 9.46
C THR A 172 19.75 -14.17 8.97
N ARG A 173 19.47 -15.15 9.84
CA ARG A 173 18.54 -16.25 9.55
C ARG A 173 17.15 -15.74 9.19
N ARG A 174 16.70 -14.64 9.82
CA ARG A 174 15.44 -13.99 9.46
C ARG A 174 15.44 -13.46 8.03
N ASP A 175 16.52 -12.80 7.61
CA ASP A 175 16.57 -12.16 6.30
C ASP A 175 16.51 -13.19 5.17
N ILE A 176 17.24 -14.31 5.30
CA ILE A 176 17.20 -15.39 4.30
C ILE A 176 15.85 -16.11 4.32
N ALA A 177 15.28 -16.39 5.49
CA ALA A 177 13.95 -16.98 5.62
C ALA A 177 12.88 -16.10 4.97
N LEU A 178 12.93 -14.77 5.18
CA LEU A 178 12.00 -13.83 4.59
C LEU A 178 12.13 -13.77 3.05
N VAL A 179 13.35 -13.78 2.52
CA VAL A 179 13.60 -13.80 1.07
C VAL A 179 13.04 -15.06 0.43
N GLU A 180 13.35 -16.23 1.01
CA GLU A 180 12.85 -17.52 0.51
C GLU A 180 11.33 -17.61 0.62
N PHE A 181 10.78 -17.14 1.72
CA PHE A 181 9.33 -17.13 1.93
C PHE A 181 8.60 -16.27 0.90
N LEU A 182 9.05 -15.04 0.67
CA LEU A 182 8.47 -14.15 -0.34
C LEU A 182 8.58 -14.71 -1.75
N TYR A 183 9.68 -15.40 -2.06
CA TYR A 183 9.91 -15.99 -3.38
C TYR A 183 9.09 -17.27 -3.58
N ALA A 184 9.06 -18.17 -2.60
CA ALA A 184 8.36 -19.45 -2.72
C ALA A 184 6.84 -19.26 -2.75
N THR A 185 6.30 -18.48 -1.82
CA THR A 185 4.85 -18.35 -1.63
C THR A 185 4.21 -17.28 -2.54
N GLY A 186 4.98 -16.29 -2.98
CA GLY A 186 4.45 -15.12 -3.67
C GLY A 186 3.41 -14.33 -2.87
N ALA A 187 3.34 -14.51 -1.56
CA ALA A 187 2.39 -13.83 -0.69
C ALA A 187 2.52 -12.30 -0.76
N ARG A 188 1.40 -11.59 -0.56
CA ARG A 188 1.44 -10.13 -0.45
C ARG A 188 2.10 -9.73 0.87
N VAL A 189 2.79 -8.58 0.88
CA VAL A 189 3.45 -8.11 2.10
C VAL A 189 2.49 -7.98 3.29
N SER A 190 1.23 -7.56 3.05
CA SER A 190 0.20 -7.48 4.09
C SER A 190 -0.18 -8.85 4.64
N GLU A 191 -0.23 -9.87 3.78
CA GLU A 191 -0.48 -11.25 4.17
C GLU A 191 0.67 -11.77 5.05
N VAL A 192 1.93 -11.53 4.63
CA VAL A 192 3.12 -11.92 5.40
C VAL A 192 3.16 -11.25 6.77
N VAL A 193 2.74 -9.99 6.86
CA VAL A 193 2.64 -9.28 8.16
C VAL A 193 1.64 -9.96 9.08
N ALA A 194 0.50 -10.42 8.57
CA ALA A 194 -0.57 -11.01 9.38
C ALA A 194 -0.23 -12.41 9.91
N LEU A 195 0.68 -13.14 9.27
CA LEU A 195 0.98 -14.55 9.59
C LEU A 195 1.48 -14.76 11.02
N ASN A 196 0.96 -15.83 11.63
CA ASN A 196 1.46 -16.43 12.85
C ASN A 196 2.23 -17.73 12.54
N MET A 197 2.97 -18.24 13.51
CA MET A 197 3.67 -19.53 13.37
C MET A 197 2.71 -20.69 13.16
N THR A 198 1.52 -20.61 13.75
CA THR A 198 0.44 -21.61 13.61
C THR A 198 -0.20 -21.68 12.22
N ASP A 199 0.04 -20.69 11.37
CA ASP A 199 -0.48 -20.66 10.00
C ASP A 199 0.39 -21.49 9.04
N VAL A 200 1.52 -22.04 9.51
CA VAL A 200 2.50 -22.78 8.70
C VAL A 200 2.44 -24.28 9.01
N ASP A 201 2.08 -25.04 8.00
CA ASP A 201 2.20 -26.51 8.02
C ASP A 201 3.52 -26.92 7.34
N PHE A 202 4.47 -27.35 8.16
CA PHE A 202 5.80 -27.76 7.67
C PHE A 202 5.82 -29.19 7.08
N GLU A 203 4.83 -30.01 7.36
CA GLU A 203 4.74 -31.37 6.82
C GLU A 203 4.17 -31.32 5.40
N ARG A 204 3.11 -30.52 5.20
CA ARG A 204 2.48 -30.35 3.89
C ARG A 204 3.13 -29.24 3.06
N LEU A 205 4.06 -28.49 3.62
CA LEU A 205 4.67 -27.31 3.01
C LEU A 205 3.62 -26.24 2.61
N GLU A 206 2.61 -26.08 3.42
CA GLU A 206 1.48 -25.20 3.19
C GLU A 206 1.47 -24.02 4.17
N VAL A 207 0.96 -22.88 3.71
CA VAL A 207 0.75 -21.71 4.57
C VAL A 207 -0.63 -21.15 4.29
N ARG A 208 -1.42 -20.98 5.34
CA ARG A 208 -2.73 -20.35 5.28
C ARG A 208 -2.58 -18.83 5.33
N VAL A 209 -2.99 -18.13 4.28
CA VAL A 209 -2.93 -16.67 4.20
C VAL A 209 -4.32 -16.07 4.08
N LEU A 210 -4.53 -14.93 4.76
CA LEU A 210 -5.76 -14.13 4.67
C LEU A 210 -5.59 -13.05 3.59
N GLY A 211 -6.37 -13.16 2.53
CA GLY A 211 -6.39 -12.21 1.43
C GLY A 211 -7.35 -11.04 1.66
N LYS A 212 -7.55 -10.24 0.62
CA LYS A 212 -8.51 -9.13 0.62
C LYS A 212 -9.94 -9.65 0.88
N GLY A 213 -10.68 -8.98 1.76
CA GLY A 213 -12.04 -9.37 2.12
C GLY A 213 -12.09 -10.61 3.02
N ASN A 214 -11.04 -10.85 3.80
CA ASN A 214 -10.93 -11.97 4.74
C ASN A 214 -11.05 -13.37 4.10
N LYS A 215 -10.77 -13.48 2.79
CA LYS A 215 -10.78 -14.76 2.07
C LYS A 215 -9.49 -15.52 2.36
N GLU A 216 -9.62 -16.69 2.92
CA GLU A 216 -8.50 -17.60 3.13
C GLU A 216 -8.06 -18.27 1.84
N ARG A 217 -6.77 -18.48 1.69
CA ARG A 217 -6.20 -19.37 0.69
C ARG A 217 -4.93 -20.01 1.18
N ILE A 218 -4.61 -21.16 0.61
CA ILE A 218 -3.35 -21.86 0.84
C ILE A 218 -2.33 -21.36 -0.19
N VAL A 219 -1.11 -21.12 0.28
CA VAL A 219 0.08 -20.91 -0.55
C VAL A 219 1.12 -21.95 -0.15
N TYR A 220 2.02 -22.27 -1.07
CA TYR A 220 2.94 -23.40 -0.91
C TYR A 220 4.37 -22.91 -0.68
N MET A 221 5.11 -23.64 0.13
CA MET A 221 6.53 -23.45 0.34
C MET A 221 7.32 -24.47 -0.46
N THR A 222 8.57 -24.16 -0.79
CA THR A 222 9.55 -25.14 -1.21
C THR A 222 10.25 -25.73 0.01
N GLU A 223 10.87 -26.92 -0.10
CA GLU A 223 11.70 -27.50 0.95
C GLU A 223 12.79 -26.53 1.43
N ARG A 224 13.41 -25.83 0.49
CA ARG A 224 14.40 -24.77 0.79
C ARG A 224 13.82 -23.68 1.67
N CYS A 225 12.62 -23.21 1.35
CA CYS A 225 11.92 -22.20 2.16
C CYS A 225 11.64 -22.72 3.58
N ALA A 226 11.11 -23.93 3.68
CA ALA A 226 10.81 -24.58 4.96
C ALA A 226 12.05 -24.77 5.82
N MET A 227 13.18 -25.18 5.22
CA MET A 227 14.47 -25.32 5.91
C MET A 227 14.91 -24.00 6.54
N TYR A 228 15.00 -22.91 5.76
CA TYR A 228 15.42 -21.61 6.28
C TYR A 228 14.42 -21.02 7.29
N LEU A 229 13.14 -21.29 7.10
CA LEU A 229 12.11 -20.84 8.03
C LEU A 229 12.24 -21.56 9.38
N ARG A 230 12.46 -22.89 9.39
CA ARG A 230 12.73 -23.68 10.61
C ARG A 230 13.99 -23.20 11.33
N GLU A 231 15.08 -22.93 10.60
CA GLU A 231 16.33 -22.41 11.17
C GLU A 231 16.12 -21.02 11.82
N TYR A 232 15.36 -20.16 11.16
CA TYR A 232 15.01 -18.86 11.71
C TYR A 232 14.17 -19.02 12.98
N LEU A 233 13.10 -19.80 12.96
CA LEU A 233 12.23 -20.00 14.11
C LEU A 233 12.98 -20.60 15.30
N ARG A 234 13.86 -21.58 15.08
CA ARG A 234 14.73 -22.14 16.15
C ARG A 234 15.70 -21.12 16.72
N SER A 235 16.08 -20.11 15.97
CA SER A 235 16.99 -19.05 16.43
C SER A 235 16.31 -17.92 17.16
N ARG A 236 14.97 -17.91 17.26
CA ARG A 236 14.21 -16.90 17.99
C ARG A 236 14.27 -17.19 19.49
N SER A 237 14.43 -16.13 20.26
CA SER A 237 14.38 -16.15 21.74
C SER A 237 13.13 -15.47 22.30
N ASP A 238 12.30 -14.90 21.43
CA ASP A 238 11.06 -14.23 21.83
C ASP A 238 9.87 -15.19 21.84
N ALA A 239 8.87 -14.93 22.71
CA ALA A 239 7.64 -15.71 22.82
C ALA A 239 6.50 -15.22 21.90
N GLY A 240 6.82 -14.39 20.89
CA GLY A 240 5.80 -13.80 20.02
C GLY A 240 5.24 -14.81 19.02
N GLU A 241 3.94 -14.79 18.78
CA GLU A 241 3.23 -15.69 17.85
C GLU A 241 3.50 -15.40 16.38
N SER A 242 3.90 -14.15 16.06
CA SER A 242 4.09 -13.72 14.66
C SER A 242 5.16 -14.51 13.94
N LEU A 243 4.90 -14.91 12.69
CA LEU A 243 5.86 -15.66 11.88
C LEU A 243 7.18 -14.90 11.71
N PHE A 244 7.12 -13.60 11.42
CA PHE A 244 8.32 -12.75 11.34
C PHE A 244 8.31 -11.66 12.40
N ALA A 245 9.38 -11.60 13.19
CA ALA A 245 9.57 -10.64 14.26
C ALA A 245 10.62 -9.56 13.93
N SER A 246 10.47 -8.40 14.55
CA SER A 246 11.48 -7.35 14.52
C SER A 246 12.65 -7.74 15.43
N MET A 247 13.88 -7.60 14.97
CA MET A 247 15.07 -7.93 15.77
C MET A 247 15.29 -6.98 16.96
N ARG A 248 14.68 -5.78 16.94
CA ARG A 248 14.90 -4.77 18.01
C ARG A 248 13.87 -4.85 19.13
N ALA A 249 12.65 -5.23 18.82
CA ALA A 249 11.53 -5.08 19.75
C ALA A 249 10.77 -6.40 20.02
N ALA A 250 11.25 -7.54 19.50
CA ALA A 250 10.54 -8.85 19.58
C ALA A 250 9.04 -8.79 19.23
N LYS A 251 8.63 -7.74 18.48
CA LYS A 251 7.25 -7.52 18.01
C LYS A 251 7.11 -7.93 16.55
N ARG A 252 5.89 -8.17 16.13
CA ARG A 252 5.53 -8.46 14.74
C ARG A 252 6.21 -7.49 13.76
N LEU A 253 6.87 -8.02 12.74
CA LEU A 253 7.53 -7.22 11.71
C LEU A 253 6.48 -6.58 10.79
N GLN A 254 6.33 -5.27 10.88
CA GLN A 254 5.34 -4.50 10.12
C GLN A 254 5.74 -4.34 8.65
N LYS A 255 4.77 -3.97 7.79
CA LYS A 255 4.94 -3.78 6.35
C LYS A 255 6.16 -2.89 6.01
N ALA A 256 6.28 -1.73 6.64
CA ALA A 256 7.40 -0.82 6.43
C ALA A 256 8.75 -1.46 6.82
N GLY A 257 8.74 -2.33 7.85
CA GLY A 257 9.89 -3.11 8.28
C GLY A 257 10.33 -4.12 7.22
N ILE A 258 9.39 -4.92 6.70
CA ILE A 258 9.64 -5.89 5.61
C ILE A 258 10.19 -5.17 4.38
N GLU A 259 9.53 -4.10 3.93
CA GLU A 259 9.96 -3.33 2.76
C GLU A 259 11.35 -2.72 2.93
N ARG A 260 11.68 -2.26 4.15
CA ARG A 260 13.01 -1.74 4.49
C ARG A 260 14.08 -2.83 4.45
N VAL A 261 13.81 -4.00 5.04
CA VAL A 261 14.72 -5.16 5.00
C VAL A 261 15.02 -5.53 3.55
N ILE A 262 14.00 -5.77 2.75
CA ILE A 262 14.12 -6.17 1.34
C ILE A 262 14.85 -5.11 0.51
N ARG A 263 14.56 -3.83 0.69
CA ARG A 263 15.27 -2.74 0.00
C ARG A 263 16.75 -2.68 0.38
N ASN A 264 17.08 -2.89 1.65
CA ASN A 264 18.46 -2.91 2.13
C ASN A 264 19.23 -4.12 1.61
N LEU A 265 18.58 -5.29 1.51
CA LEU A 265 19.17 -6.48 0.88
C LEU A 265 19.48 -6.22 -0.59
N GLY A 266 18.53 -5.65 -1.35
CA GLY A 266 18.75 -5.27 -2.74
C GLY A 266 19.95 -4.34 -2.90
N ARG A 267 20.07 -3.32 -2.03
CA ARG A 267 21.18 -2.37 -2.04
C ARG A 267 22.52 -3.06 -1.77
N ARG A 268 22.60 -3.95 -0.77
CA ARG A 268 23.80 -4.75 -0.46
C ARG A 268 24.18 -5.71 -1.58
N ALA A 269 23.21 -6.26 -2.28
CA ALA A 269 23.39 -7.17 -3.39
C ALA A 269 23.73 -6.48 -4.72
N GLY A 270 23.73 -5.14 -4.78
CA GLY A 270 23.87 -4.39 -6.03
C GLY A 270 22.70 -4.58 -6.98
N VAL A 271 21.49 -4.91 -6.48
CA VAL A 271 20.28 -5.13 -7.26
C VAL A 271 19.30 -3.97 -7.03
N SER A 272 18.95 -3.26 -8.09
CA SER A 272 18.05 -2.12 -8.02
C SER A 272 16.59 -2.53 -7.89
N ASN A 273 15.76 -1.66 -7.30
CA ASN A 273 14.30 -1.78 -7.26
C ASN A 273 13.78 -3.10 -6.63
N VAL A 274 14.48 -3.63 -5.63
CA VAL A 274 14.03 -4.84 -4.91
C VAL A 274 12.96 -4.46 -3.90
N HIS A 275 11.78 -5.08 -4.01
CA HIS A 275 10.63 -4.89 -3.14
C HIS A 275 9.74 -6.17 -3.14
N PRO A 276 8.86 -6.40 -2.13
CA PRO A 276 8.11 -7.67 -2.01
C PRO A 276 7.32 -8.04 -3.27
N HIS A 277 6.66 -7.09 -3.94
CA HIS A 277 5.93 -7.39 -5.18
C HIS A 277 6.83 -7.84 -6.34
N ARG A 278 8.14 -7.54 -6.32
CA ARG A 278 9.06 -8.05 -7.34
C ARG A 278 9.29 -9.55 -7.14
N TYR A 279 9.36 -10.05 -5.90
CA TYR A 279 9.43 -11.51 -5.62
C TYR A 279 8.18 -12.25 -6.10
N ARG A 280 7.01 -11.72 -5.77
CA ARG A 280 5.74 -12.29 -6.22
C ARG A 280 5.65 -12.38 -7.74
N ARG A 281 6.08 -11.33 -8.45
CA ARG A 281 6.17 -11.34 -9.91
C ARG A 281 7.17 -12.37 -10.41
N THR A 282 8.36 -12.44 -9.80
CA THR A 282 9.40 -13.40 -10.14
C THR A 282 8.89 -14.84 -10.03
N MET A 283 8.23 -15.17 -8.91
CA MET A 283 7.61 -16.48 -8.73
C MET A 283 6.59 -16.77 -9.83
N ALA A 284 5.65 -15.84 -10.09
CA ALA A 284 4.65 -16.02 -11.14
C ALA A 284 5.27 -16.23 -12.52
N THR A 285 6.24 -15.40 -12.90
CA THR A 285 6.94 -15.51 -14.19
C THR A 285 7.70 -16.85 -14.29
N HIS A 286 8.37 -17.26 -13.21
CA HIS A 286 9.10 -18.53 -13.20
C HIS A 286 8.18 -19.74 -13.32
N LEU A 287 7.02 -19.75 -12.66
CA LEU A 287 6.03 -20.82 -12.80
C LEU A 287 5.50 -20.89 -14.23
N ILE A 288 5.11 -19.76 -14.81
CA ILE A 288 4.62 -19.70 -16.20
C ILE A 288 5.69 -20.17 -17.18
N ASN A 289 6.95 -19.73 -17.01
CA ASN A 289 8.06 -20.13 -17.89
C ASN A 289 8.41 -21.63 -17.77
N ARG A 290 8.06 -22.27 -16.66
CA ARG A 290 8.18 -23.72 -16.46
C ARG A 290 6.95 -24.50 -16.94
N GLY A 291 5.99 -23.86 -17.56
CA GLY A 291 4.81 -24.49 -18.15
C GLY A 291 3.59 -24.60 -17.22
N CYS A 292 3.63 -23.96 -16.05
CA CYS A 292 2.44 -23.89 -15.19
C CYS A 292 1.33 -23.11 -15.88
N ASN A 293 0.09 -23.63 -15.80
CA ASN A 293 -1.07 -22.97 -16.38
C ASN A 293 -1.29 -21.60 -15.72
N ILE A 294 -1.65 -20.60 -16.52
CA ILE A 294 -1.92 -19.24 -16.02
C ILE A 294 -3.07 -19.20 -15.00
N GLN A 295 -4.04 -20.11 -15.13
CA GLN A 295 -5.16 -20.23 -14.19
C GLN A 295 -4.70 -20.70 -12.82
N ASP A 296 -3.77 -21.68 -12.77
CA ASP A 296 -3.20 -22.18 -11.53
C ASP A 296 -2.36 -21.09 -10.85
N VAL A 297 -1.56 -20.34 -11.63
CA VAL A 297 -0.80 -19.19 -11.12
C VAL A 297 -1.73 -18.09 -10.60
N GLN A 298 -2.86 -17.85 -11.28
CA GLN A 298 -3.88 -16.90 -10.82
C GLN A 298 -4.45 -17.31 -9.45
N GLN A 299 -4.79 -18.58 -9.30
CA GLN A 299 -5.34 -19.15 -8.06
C GLN A 299 -4.31 -19.06 -6.92
N LEU A 300 -3.06 -19.51 -7.16
CA LEU A 300 -1.95 -19.40 -6.20
C LEU A 300 -1.74 -17.95 -5.72
N LEU A 301 -1.82 -17.00 -6.64
CA LEU A 301 -1.68 -15.59 -6.31
C LEU A 301 -2.94 -14.99 -5.67
N GLY A 302 -4.10 -15.60 -5.78
CA GLY A 302 -5.37 -15.05 -5.34
C GLY A 302 -5.70 -13.74 -6.08
N HIS A 303 -5.64 -13.77 -7.42
CA HIS A 303 -6.09 -12.68 -8.27
C HIS A 303 -7.55 -12.90 -8.65
N GLU A 304 -8.41 -11.93 -8.33
CA GLU A 304 -9.83 -11.96 -8.71
C GLU A 304 -10.03 -11.91 -10.23
N SER A 305 -9.09 -11.32 -10.97
CA SER A 305 -9.13 -11.21 -12.42
C SER A 305 -7.88 -11.79 -13.08
N ILE A 306 -8.09 -12.58 -14.13
CA ILE A 306 -7.02 -13.17 -14.95
C ILE A 306 -6.15 -12.09 -15.63
N SER A 307 -6.72 -10.93 -15.95
CA SER A 307 -6.00 -9.79 -16.53
C SER A 307 -4.85 -9.31 -15.64
N THR A 308 -4.97 -9.48 -14.32
CA THR A 308 -3.91 -9.17 -13.35
C THR A 308 -2.75 -10.16 -13.44
N THR A 309 -3.01 -11.40 -13.84
CA THR A 309 -1.99 -12.45 -14.01
C THR A 309 -1.38 -12.41 -15.41
N GLN A 310 -2.14 -12.00 -16.43
CA GLN A 310 -1.67 -11.86 -17.81
C GLN A 310 -0.51 -10.88 -17.95
N ILE A 311 -0.35 -9.92 -17.06
CA ILE A 311 0.81 -9.02 -17.06
C ILE A 311 2.16 -9.73 -16.82
N TYR A 312 2.14 -10.95 -16.28
CA TYR A 312 3.32 -11.79 -16.09
C TYR A 312 3.62 -12.67 -17.30
N TYR A 313 2.65 -12.79 -18.20
CA TYR A 313 2.81 -13.53 -19.46
C TYR A 313 3.50 -12.62 -20.47
N VAL A 314 4.80 -12.50 -20.36
CA VAL A 314 5.60 -11.85 -21.39
C VAL A 314 5.77 -12.87 -22.51
N TYR A 315 5.04 -12.67 -23.62
CA TYR A 315 5.28 -13.43 -24.84
C TYR A 315 6.72 -13.18 -25.30
N SER A 316 7.65 -14.01 -24.88
CA SER A 316 8.95 -14.05 -25.53
C SER A 316 8.77 -14.78 -26.87
N ARG A 317 9.45 -14.30 -27.92
CA ARG A 317 9.46 -14.99 -29.23
C ARG A 317 9.90 -16.46 -29.08
N SER A 318 10.76 -16.76 -28.10
CA SER A 318 11.21 -18.11 -27.78
C SER A 318 10.08 -18.97 -27.20
N THR A 319 9.23 -18.45 -26.32
CA THR A 319 8.09 -19.16 -25.73
C THR A 319 7.03 -19.49 -26.77
N VAL A 320 6.73 -18.55 -27.66
CA VAL A 320 5.79 -18.77 -28.78
C VAL A 320 6.34 -19.82 -29.75
N LYS A 321 7.64 -19.74 -30.09
CA LYS A 321 8.30 -20.72 -30.96
C LYS A 321 8.30 -22.11 -30.34
N ALA A 322 8.62 -22.23 -29.06
CA ALA A 322 8.61 -23.52 -28.34
C ALA A 322 7.20 -24.12 -28.25
N ALA A 323 6.18 -23.29 -27.97
CA ALA A 323 4.80 -23.73 -27.99
C ALA A 323 4.37 -24.20 -29.40
N TYR A 324 4.69 -23.43 -30.43
CA TYR A 324 4.43 -23.83 -31.81
C TYR A 324 5.09 -25.16 -32.15
N GLN A 325 6.37 -25.34 -31.82
CA GLN A 325 7.10 -26.60 -32.07
C GLN A 325 6.51 -27.78 -31.29
N LYS A 326 5.94 -27.55 -30.11
CA LYS A 326 5.35 -28.61 -29.29
C LYS A 326 3.96 -29.05 -29.77
N TYR A 327 3.17 -28.15 -30.35
CA TYR A 327 1.77 -28.41 -30.66
C TYR A 327 1.43 -28.37 -32.15
N ALA A 328 2.35 -27.93 -33.01
CA ALA A 328 2.18 -27.89 -34.48
C ALA A 328 2.96 -29.00 -35.21
N ALA A 329 3.65 -29.87 -34.49
CA ALA A 329 4.24 -31.14 -34.98
C ALA A 329 3.34 -32.27 -34.55
#